data_37c25ed7c79d0a844c72046163d5266a
#
_entry.id   37c25ed7c79d0a844c72046163d5266a
#
_cell.length_a   1.000
_cell.length_b   1.000
_cell.length_c   1.000
_cell.angle_alpha   90.00
_cell.angle_beta   90.00
_cell.angle_gamma   90.00
#
_symmetry.space_group_name_H-M   'P 1'
#
loop_
_entity.id
_entity.type
_entity.pdbx_description
1 polymer ?
#
loop_
_entity_poly.entity_id
_entity_poly.type
_entity_poly.pdbx_seq_one_letter_code
_entity_poly.pdbx_strand_id
1 'polypeptide(L)'
;MVTFFRIFVIKIIIVVCSYNVGLAVDNRQFYIKEHLVIDLYTSTEWMRCSVGQRWDGETCNGKIVNLNHIQMDEILKIAVDQLGPGWRFPSRKELESLVCKDCGIPTIDTDVFPNTDPVPYWTGEQNKYAKRHYWSVNFYTGNTYGRFYPYQKLALRLVRDR
;
A
#
# COMPACT_ATOMS: atom_id res chain seq x y z
N MET A 1 24.85 -63.49 -57.42
CA MET A 1 25.07 -63.10 -55.97
C MET A 1 24.73 -61.62 -55.84
N VAL A 2 23.49 -61.31 -55.49
CA VAL A 2 22.96 -59.95 -55.50
C VAL A 2 22.76 -59.54 -54.03
N THR A 3 23.54 -58.57 -53.58
CA THR A 3 23.55 -58.09 -52.20
C THR A 3 22.52 -56.98 -52.05
N PHE A 4 21.46 -57.24 -51.33
CA PHE A 4 20.42 -56.24 -50.99
C PHE A 4 20.93 -55.33 -49.86
N PHE A 5 21.12 -54.06 -50.16
CA PHE A 5 21.37 -52.99 -49.19
C PHE A 5 20.04 -52.52 -48.63
N ARG A 6 19.76 -52.84 -47.34
CA ARG A 6 18.60 -52.29 -46.62
C ARG A 6 18.94 -50.91 -46.08
N ILE A 7 18.30 -49.89 -46.66
CA ILE A 7 18.36 -48.50 -46.15
C ILE A 7 17.40 -48.37 -44.96
N PHE A 8 17.95 -48.18 -43.76
CA PHE A 8 17.21 -47.86 -42.56
C PHE A 8 16.90 -46.37 -42.56
N VAL A 9 15.65 -45.97 -42.82
CA VAL A 9 15.17 -44.58 -42.67
C VAL A 9 14.80 -44.33 -41.22
N ILE A 10 15.65 -43.62 -40.48
CA ILE A 10 15.38 -43.16 -39.11
C ILE A 10 14.46 -41.95 -39.20
N LYS A 11 13.19 -42.15 -38.86
CA LYS A 11 12.23 -41.02 -38.66
C LYS A 11 12.57 -40.29 -37.37
N ILE A 12 13.22 -39.12 -37.50
CA ILE A 12 13.42 -38.20 -36.37
C ILE A 12 12.09 -37.50 -36.10
N ILE A 13 11.41 -37.84 -35.00
CA ILE A 13 10.23 -37.13 -34.53
C ILE A 13 10.74 -35.93 -33.73
N ILE A 14 10.64 -34.75 -34.35
CA ILE A 14 10.91 -33.48 -33.63
C ILE A 14 9.66 -33.15 -32.79
N VAL A 15 9.73 -33.40 -31.48
CA VAL A 15 8.73 -32.96 -30.54
C VAL A 15 8.94 -31.46 -30.32
N VAL A 16 8.16 -30.64 -31.00
CA VAL A 16 8.12 -29.18 -30.74
C VAL A 16 7.35 -28.95 -29.44
N CYS A 17 8.09 -28.83 -28.36
CA CYS A 17 7.53 -28.45 -27.08
C CYS A 17 7.19 -26.94 -27.13
N SER A 18 5.93 -26.62 -27.37
CA SER A 18 5.42 -25.23 -27.36
C SER A 18 5.42 -24.73 -25.91
N TYR A 19 6.45 -24.03 -25.53
CA TYR A 19 6.45 -23.28 -24.26
C TYR A 19 5.50 -22.09 -24.41
N ASN A 20 4.30 -22.22 -23.85
CA ASN A 20 3.43 -21.07 -23.62
C ASN A 20 4.06 -20.24 -22.50
N VAL A 21 4.88 -19.26 -22.84
CA VAL A 21 5.30 -18.21 -21.92
C VAL A 21 4.05 -17.34 -21.69
N GLY A 22 3.25 -17.71 -20.72
CA GLY A 22 2.20 -16.85 -20.22
C GLY A 22 2.87 -15.58 -19.68
N LEU A 23 2.67 -14.45 -20.36
CA LEU A 23 3.01 -13.14 -19.79
C LEU A 23 2.10 -12.97 -18.58
N ALA A 24 2.63 -13.22 -17.39
CA ALA A 24 1.98 -12.83 -16.16
C ALA A 24 1.91 -11.29 -16.19
N VAL A 25 0.72 -10.76 -16.40
CA VAL A 25 0.48 -9.32 -16.20
C VAL A 25 0.72 -9.07 -14.72
N ASP A 26 1.82 -8.42 -14.41
CA ASP A 26 2.13 -7.99 -13.05
C ASP A 26 1.15 -6.87 -12.66
N ASN A 27 0.07 -7.26 -12.01
CA ASN A 27 -1.00 -6.35 -11.58
C ASN A 27 -0.73 -5.79 -10.18
N ARG A 28 0.55 -5.56 -9.85
CA ARG A 28 0.89 -4.97 -8.56
C ARG A 28 0.50 -3.52 -8.53
N GLN A 29 -0.36 -3.16 -7.58
CA GLN A 29 -0.71 -1.77 -7.29
C GLN A 29 0.48 -1.02 -6.69
N PHE A 30 1.27 -1.69 -5.85
CA PHE A 30 2.30 -1.06 -5.04
C PHE A 30 3.70 -1.44 -5.47
N TYR A 31 4.58 -0.42 -5.60
CA TYR A 31 6.01 -0.60 -5.72
C TYR A 31 6.69 -0.12 -4.43
N ILE A 32 7.38 -1.04 -3.76
CA ILE A 32 8.04 -0.78 -2.48
C ILE A 32 9.44 -0.24 -2.72
N LYS A 33 9.75 0.91 -2.10
CA LYS A 33 11.06 1.54 -2.15
C LYS A 33 11.49 1.92 -0.73
N GLU A 34 12.15 0.99 -0.03
CA GLU A 34 12.59 1.18 1.35
C GLU A 34 11.43 1.62 2.28
N HIS A 35 11.51 2.83 2.83
CA HIS A 35 10.52 3.43 3.72
C HIS A 35 9.31 4.05 2.99
N LEU A 36 9.27 3.95 1.66
CA LEU A 36 8.21 4.48 0.80
C LEU A 36 7.47 3.38 0.06
N VAL A 37 6.20 3.63 -0.22
CA VAL A 37 5.35 2.82 -1.08
C VAL A 37 4.80 3.71 -2.18
N ILE A 38 5.07 3.35 -3.43
CA ILE A 38 4.52 4.03 -4.60
C ILE A 38 3.26 3.30 -5.01
N ASP A 39 2.13 3.99 -4.98
CA ASP A 39 0.88 3.52 -5.57
C ASP A 39 0.87 3.87 -7.06
N LEU A 40 0.96 2.84 -7.89
CA LEU A 40 1.03 2.97 -9.34
C LEU A 40 -0.31 3.36 -9.98
N TYR A 41 -1.43 3.15 -9.27
CA TYR A 41 -2.76 3.49 -9.78
C TYR A 41 -3.11 4.95 -9.54
N THR A 42 -2.68 5.50 -8.40
CA THR A 42 -2.99 6.88 -8.01
C THR A 42 -1.83 7.84 -8.26
N SER A 43 -0.63 7.32 -8.62
CA SER A 43 0.62 8.09 -8.76
C SER A 43 0.96 8.85 -7.48
N THR A 44 0.75 8.22 -6.32
CA THR A 44 1.09 8.78 -5.02
C THR A 44 2.21 8.00 -4.35
N GLU A 45 2.92 8.65 -3.44
CA GLU A 45 3.90 8.03 -2.56
C GLU A 45 3.40 8.07 -1.12
N TRP A 46 3.41 6.93 -0.47
CA TRP A 46 3.01 6.76 0.93
C TRP A 46 4.22 6.55 1.83
N MET A 47 4.16 7.10 3.03
CA MET A 47 5.02 6.60 4.09
C MET A 47 4.67 5.14 4.39
N ARG A 48 5.67 4.25 4.36
CA ARG A 48 5.47 2.83 4.66
C ARG A 48 5.08 2.61 6.12
N CYS A 49 5.65 3.40 7.02
CA CYS A 49 5.35 3.41 8.45
C CYS A 49 4.26 4.42 8.80
N SER A 50 3.47 4.11 9.82
CA SER A 50 2.56 5.05 10.45
C SER A 50 3.33 6.11 11.24
N VAL A 51 2.74 7.29 11.46
CA VAL A 51 3.36 8.33 12.28
C VAL A 51 3.66 7.80 13.69
N GLY A 52 4.87 8.05 14.16
CA GLY A 52 5.41 7.53 15.43
C GLY A 52 6.29 6.28 15.27
N GLN A 53 6.17 5.57 14.15
CA GLN A 53 7.04 4.45 13.82
C GLN A 53 8.22 4.90 12.96
N ARG A 54 9.28 4.09 12.94
CA ARG A 54 10.48 4.30 12.14
C ARG A 54 10.81 3.04 11.33
N TRP A 55 11.12 3.24 10.06
CA TRP A 55 11.66 2.19 9.20
C TRP A 55 13.12 1.86 9.59
N ASP A 56 13.42 0.60 9.82
CA ASP A 56 14.76 0.12 10.23
C ASP A 56 15.55 -0.58 9.12
N GLY A 57 14.96 -0.72 7.93
CA GLY A 57 15.49 -1.47 6.80
C GLY A 57 14.68 -2.73 6.47
N GLU A 58 13.93 -3.25 7.43
CA GLU A 58 13.10 -4.46 7.29
C GLU A 58 11.63 -4.20 7.62
N THR A 59 11.36 -3.48 8.71
CA THR A 59 10.02 -3.27 9.22
C THR A 59 9.83 -1.90 9.85
N CYS A 60 8.57 -1.59 10.23
CA CYS A 60 8.23 -0.37 10.96
C CYS A 60 8.29 -0.61 12.47
N ASN A 61 9.28 -0.05 13.14
CA ASN A 61 9.48 -0.18 14.57
C ASN A 61 8.97 1.03 15.37
N GLY A 62 8.61 0.79 16.61
CA GLY A 62 8.05 1.79 17.50
C GLY A 62 6.54 1.72 17.61
N LYS A 63 5.99 2.63 18.41
CA LYS A 63 4.54 2.73 18.61
C LYS A 63 3.98 3.84 17.75
N ILE A 64 2.80 3.61 17.18
CA ILE A 64 2.05 4.66 16.51
C ILE A 64 1.73 5.80 17.49
N VAL A 65 1.70 7.02 16.98
CA VAL A 65 1.27 8.19 17.73
C VAL A 65 -0.13 8.58 17.28
N ASN A 66 -1.09 8.53 18.21
CA ASN A 66 -2.43 9.00 17.95
C ASN A 66 -2.50 10.52 18.11
N LEU A 67 -3.00 11.22 17.10
CA LEU A 67 -2.97 12.67 16.97
C LEU A 67 -4.39 13.24 16.81
N ASN A 68 -4.63 14.39 17.40
CA ASN A 68 -5.78 15.24 17.05
C ASN A 68 -5.40 16.18 15.88
N HIS A 69 -6.36 16.90 15.32
CA HIS A 69 -6.13 17.74 14.14
C HIS A 69 -5.08 18.85 14.33
N ILE A 70 -4.97 19.44 15.53
CA ILE A 70 -3.94 20.45 15.81
C ILE A 70 -2.55 19.81 15.77
N GLN A 71 -2.41 18.64 16.39
CA GLN A 71 -1.13 17.90 16.40
C GLN A 71 -0.76 17.36 15.01
N MET A 72 -1.75 17.03 14.15
CA MET A 72 -1.51 16.62 12.78
C MET A 72 -0.80 17.73 11.98
N ASP A 73 -1.24 18.99 12.12
CA ASP A 73 -0.62 20.12 11.43
C ASP A 73 0.84 20.34 11.87
N GLU A 74 1.14 20.13 13.15
CA GLU A 74 2.52 20.19 13.68
C GLU A 74 3.38 19.06 13.10
N ILE A 75 2.88 17.84 13.09
CA ILE A 75 3.58 16.68 12.51
C ILE A 75 3.84 16.88 11.01
N LEU A 76 2.89 17.46 10.29
CA LEU A 76 3.07 17.74 8.86
C LEU A 76 4.23 18.71 8.61
N LYS A 77 4.37 19.76 9.43
CA LYS A 77 5.52 20.68 9.35
C LYS A 77 6.83 19.95 9.58
N ILE A 78 6.90 19.12 10.64
CA ILE A 78 8.08 18.30 10.93
C ILE A 78 8.41 17.35 9.78
N ALA A 79 7.40 16.71 9.18
CA ALA A 79 7.59 15.82 8.05
C ALA A 79 8.16 16.54 6.83
N VAL A 80 7.66 17.75 6.53
CA VAL A 80 8.18 18.58 5.44
C VAL A 80 9.63 18.99 5.67
N ASP A 81 9.97 19.37 6.90
CA ASP A 81 11.33 19.78 7.25
C ASP A 81 12.34 18.60 7.18
N GLN A 82 11.94 17.41 7.61
CA GLN A 82 12.82 16.24 7.68
C GLN A 82 12.87 15.41 6.40
N LEU A 83 11.77 15.32 5.66
CA LEU A 83 11.59 14.41 4.54
C LEU A 83 11.42 15.14 3.21
N GLY A 84 11.45 16.48 3.23
CA GLY A 84 11.23 17.32 2.06
C GLY A 84 9.77 17.66 1.80
N PRO A 85 9.48 18.48 0.79
CA PRO A 85 8.15 19.03 0.51
C PRO A 85 7.18 17.98 -0.05
N GLY A 86 5.91 18.37 -0.09
CA GLY A 86 4.83 17.64 -0.77
C GLY A 86 4.05 16.68 0.14
N TRP A 87 4.52 16.40 1.35
CA TRP A 87 3.77 15.56 2.30
C TRP A 87 2.47 16.23 2.72
N ARG A 88 1.41 15.44 2.79
CA ARG A 88 0.06 15.86 3.16
C ARG A 88 -0.72 14.73 3.82
N PHE A 89 -1.88 15.06 4.36
CA PHE A 89 -2.83 14.06 4.82
C PHE A 89 -3.51 13.39 3.61
N PRO A 90 -3.83 12.09 3.71
CA PRO A 90 -4.54 11.41 2.65
C PRO A 90 -5.98 11.92 2.53
N SER A 91 -6.50 11.95 1.33
CA SER A 91 -7.93 12.04 1.10
C SER A 91 -8.63 10.76 1.59
N ARG A 92 -9.95 10.81 1.75
CA ARG A 92 -10.73 9.63 2.11
C ARG A 92 -10.55 8.48 1.10
N LYS A 93 -10.64 8.79 -0.19
CA LYS A 93 -10.51 7.80 -1.26
C LYS A 93 -9.13 7.16 -1.31
N GLU A 94 -8.08 7.95 -1.11
CA GLU A 94 -6.72 7.43 -1.06
C GLU A 94 -6.52 6.46 0.12
N LEU A 95 -7.00 6.81 1.31
CA LEU A 95 -6.86 5.92 2.46
C LEU A 95 -7.77 4.68 2.35
N GLU A 96 -8.96 4.82 1.75
CA GLU A 96 -9.84 3.70 1.41
C GLU A 96 -9.19 2.72 0.43
N SER A 97 -8.37 3.21 -0.52
CA SER A 97 -7.69 2.36 -1.52
C SER A 97 -6.62 1.43 -0.92
N LEU A 98 -6.17 1.71 0.30
CA LEU A 98 -5.24 0.84 1.02
C LEU A 98 -5.96 -0.34 1.71
N VAL A 99 -7.29 -0.36 1.76
CA VAL A 99 -8.05 -1.40 2.44
C VAL A 99 -8.01 -2.69 1.64
N CYS A 100 -7.46 -3.73 2.27
CA CYS A 100 -7.46 -5.10 1.78
C CYS A 100 -8.35 -5.96 2.70
N LYS A 101 -9.58 -6.24 2.30
CA LYS A 101 -10.53 -7.00 3.13
C LYS A 101 -10.14 -8.46 3.30
N ASP A 102 -9.42 -9.02 2.33
CA ASP A 102 -9.00 -10.41 2.31
C ASP A 102 -7.63 -10.63 3.00
N CYS A 103 -6.97 -9.55 3.43
CA CYS A 103 -5.66 -9.61 4.11
C CYS A 103 -5.76 -9.98 5.61
N GLY A 104 -6.96 -10.10 6.17
CA GLY A 104 -7.15 -10.35 7.60
C GLY A 104 -7.18 -9.05 8.42
N ILE A 105 -6.69 -9.10 9.67
CA ILE A 105 -6.61 -7.94 10.57
C ILE A 105 -5.12 -7.69 10.88
N PRO A 106 -4.64 -6.45 10.63
CA PRO A 106 -5.34 -5.29 10.05
C PRO A 106 -5.77 -5.51 8.59
N THR A 107 -6.87 -4.87 8.17
CA THR A 107 -7.40 -4.93 6.80
C THR A 107 -6.59 -4.06 5.84
N ILE A 108 -5.31 -4.33 5.75
CA ILE A 108 -4.32 -3.68 4.88
C ILE A 108 -3.23 -4.72 4.57
N ASP A 109 -2.60 -4.61 3.42
CA ASP A 109 -1.48 -5.49 3.07
C ASP A 109 -0.28 -5.19 3.97
N THR A 110 0.03 -6.12 4.88
CA THR A 110 1.12 -5.98 5.87
C THR A 110 2.51 -6.25 5.30
N ASP A 111 2.63 -6.86 4.12
CA ASP A 111 3.90 -6.97 3.41
C ASP A 111 4.30 -5.61 2.82
N VAL A 112 3.29 -4.84 2.43
CA VAL A 112 3.46 -3.47 1.92
C VAL A 112 3.58 -2.47 3.06
N PHE A 113 2.71 -2.55 4.08
CA PHE A 113 2.60 -1.62 5.20
C PHE A 113 2.77 -2.34 6.55
N PRO A 114 3.99 -2.78 6.89
CA PRO A 114 4.22 -3.61 8.07
C PRO A 114 3.88 -2.89 9.37
N ASN A 115 3.49 -3.68 10.38
CA ASN A 115 3.15 -3.21 11.71
C ASN A 115 2.12 -2.07 11.75
N THR A 116 1.17 -2.08 10.78
CA THR A 116 0.02 -1.18 10.82
C THR A 116 -0.92 -1.64 11.92
N ASP A 117 -1.23 -0.75 12.87
CA ASP A 117 -2.20 -1.07 13.93
C ASP A 117 -3.63 -1.13 13.38
N PRO A 118 -4.44 -2.08 13.85
CA PRO A 118 -5.86 -2.22 13.47
C PRO A 118 -6.74 -1.19 14.19
N VAL A 119 -6.56 0.06 13.90
CA VAL A 119 -7.27 1.20 14.51
C VAL A 119 -7.77 2.18 13.44
N PRO A 120 -8.59 3.18 13.80
CA PRO A 120 -8.95 4.25 12.88
C PRO A 120 -7.76 5.17 12.56
N TYR A 121 -7.60 5.49 11.28
CA TYR A 121 -6.63 6.45 10.75
C TYR A 121 -7.33 7.69 10.21
N TRP A 122 -6.77 8.87 10.49
CA TRP A 122 -7.27 10.13 9.97
C TRP A 122 -7.12 10.26 8.46
N THR A 123 -8.12 10.87 7.85
CA THR A 123 -7.98 11.54 6.54
C THR A 123 -7.88 13.04 6.76
N GLY A 124 -7.44 13.79 5.73
CA GLY A 124 -7.50 15.26 5.74
C GLY A 124 -8.89 15.84 5.46
N GLU A 125 -9.93 15.00 5.27
CA GLU A 125 -11.22 15.46 4.80
C GLU A 125 -12.22 15.66 5.93
N GLN A 126 -12.78 16.88 5.97
CA GLN A 126 -13.96 17.18 6.79
C GLN A 126 -15.22 16.56 6.18
N ASN A 127 -16.12 16.09 7.02
CA ASN A 127 -17.40 15.57 6.56
C ASN A 127 -18.32 16.72 6.11
N LYS A 128 -18.61 16.80 4.82
CA LYS A 128 -19.44 17.85 4.22
C LYS A 128 -20.88 17.89 4.77
N TYR A 129 -21.38 16.74 5.22
CA TYR A 129 -22.75 16.61 5.76
C TYR A 129 -22.81 16.85 7.27
N ALA A 130 -21.70 16.70 7.96
CA ALA A 130 -21.57 16.90 9.40
C ALA A 130 -20.29 17.70 9.69
N LYS A 131 -20.34 19.00 9.43
CA LYS A 131 -19.19 19.93 9.39
C LYS A 131 -18.30 19.98 10.63
N ARG A 132 -18.71 19.41 11.76
CA ARG A 132 -17.89 19.29 12.96
C ARG A 132 -17.10 17.98 13.03
N HIS A 133 -17.26 17.10 12.02
CA HIS A 133 -16.63 15.79 11.99
C HIS A 133 -15.69 15.65 10.79
N TYR A 134 -14.76 14.73 10.94
CA TYR A 134 -13.79 14.35 9.92
C TYR A 134 -13.91 12.87 9.58
N TRP A 135 -13.47 12.51 8.39
CA TRP A 135 -13.42 11.15 7.93
C TRP A 135 -12.20 10.39 8.46
N SER A 136 -12.40 9.11 8.71
CA SER A 136 -11.34 8.16 9.05
C SER A 136 -11.60 6.84 8.36
N VAL A 137 -10.54 6.05 8.13
CA VAL A 137 -10.62 4.65 7.70
C VAL A 137 -10.12 3.79 8.85
N ASN A 138 -10.86 2.75 9.20
CA ASN A 138 -10.50 1.87 10.29
C ASN A 138 -9.95 0.54 9.75
N PHE A 139 -8.67 0.29 9.93
CA PHE A 139 -8.03 -0.95 9.48
C PHE A 139 -8.35 -2.18 10.34
N TYR A 140 -9.13 -2.06 11.40
CA TYR A 140 -9.72 -3.24 12.05
C TYR A 140 -10.93 -3.78 11.28
N THR A 141 -11.77 -2.88 10.75
CA THR A 141 -13.04 -3.26 10.09
C THR A 141 -13.01 -3.12 8.57
N GLY A 142 -12.02 -2.42 8.01
CA GLY A 142 -11.97 -2.02 6.60
C GLY A 142 -13.05 -0.99 6.21
N ASN A 143 -13.70 -0.34 7.18
CA ASN A 143 -14.78 0.60 6.92
C ASN A 143 -14.35 2.05 7.18
N THR A 144 -15.08 2.97 6.52
CA THR A 144 -14.91 4.41 6.64
C THR A 144 -15.96 5.01 7.55
N TYR A 145 -15.53 5.93 8.42
CA TYR A 145 -16.38 6.60 9.39
C TYR A 145 -16.21 8.12 9.33
N GLY A 146 -17.29 8.86 9.13
CA GLY A 146 -17.29 10.33 9.07
C GLY A 146 -17.85 10.99 10.34
N ARG A 147 -17.51 10.49 11.53
CA ARG A 147 -18.12 10.89 12.80
C ARG A 147 -17.13 11.25 13.91
N PHE A 148 -15.85 11.41 13.58
CA PHE A 148 -14.83 11.76 14.56
C PHE A 148 -14.69 13.28 14.69
N TYR A 149 -14.67 13.76 15.93
CA TYR A 149 -14.40 15.16 16.22
C TYR A 149 -12.89 15.48 16.13
N PRO A 150 -12.51 16.70 15.73
CA PRO A 150 -11.11 17.07 15.53
C PRO A 150 -10.22 16.98 16.79
N TYR A 151 -10.81 16.97 17.99
CA TYR A 151 -10.05 16.80 19.25
C TYR A 151 -9.77 15.33 19.60
N GLN A 152 -10.44 14.38 18.96
CA GLN A 152 -10.16 12.95 19.15
C GLN A 152 -8.82 12.59 18.54
N LYS A 153 -8.17 11.58 19.11
CA LYS A 153 -6.84 11.16 18.69
C LYS A 153 -6.92 9.85 17.93
N LEU A 154 -6.51 9.86 16.68
CA LEU A 154 -6.41 8.69 15.80
C LEU A 154 -5.01 8.56 15.22
N ALA A 155 -4.71 7.41 14.65
CA ALA A 155 -3.50 7.18 13.90
C ALA A 155 -3.43 8.02 12.61
N LEU A 156 -2.23 8.16 12.04
CA LEU A 156 -1.99 8.90 10.82
C LEU A 156 -0.94 8.21 9.96
N ARG A 157 -1.13 8.24 8.66
CA ARG A 157 -0.14 7.90 7.63
C ARG A 157 -0.10 9.04 6.61
N LEU A 158 1.10 9.49 6.25
CA LEU A 158 1.27 10.58 5.29
C LEU A 158 1.38 10.04 3.86
N VAL A 159 0.98 10.88 2.93
CA VAL A 159 1.03 10.65 1.49
C VAL A 159 1.54 11.92 0.80
N ARG A 160 2.11 11.79 -0.39
CA ARG A 160 2.40 12.92 -1.29
C ARG A 160 2.12 12.53 -2.73
N ASP A 161 1.90 13.54 -3.57
CA ASP A 161 1.83 13.35 -5.02
C ASP A 161 3.25 13.13 -5.57
N ARG A 162 3.33 12.34 -6.63
CA ARG A 162 4.58 11.98 -7.28
C ARG A 162 4.85 12.84 -8.52
#